data_17eb9f30663d9764975fe28394302487
#
_entry.id   17eb9f30663d9764975fe28394302487
#
_cell.length_a   1.000
_cell.length_b   1.000
_cell.length_c   1.000
_cell.angle_alpha   90.00
_cell.angle_beta   90.00
_cell.angle_gamma   90.00
#
_symmetry.space_group_name_H-M   'P 1'
#
loop_
_entity.id
_entity.type
_entity.pdbx_description
1 polymer ?
#
loop_
_entity_poly.entity_id
_entity_poly.type
_entity_poly.pdbx_seq_one_letter_code
_entity_poly.pdbx_strand_id
1 'polypeptide(L)'
;FEPMPKMFFNKNFKNFRILNINQKKIILNHLGVDFIITKKFDKKFSKIKSDFFIKEILSKKLKARFIFVSNNFKFGNKREGNVNKLIKNEKICDYKIVKPQPFKLSQKVISSTYIRSLLEKGNLKRTNKLLGRNWSIEGIVQKGRQQGKKIGFPTCNIDIKDYVIALPGVYAVKVKRKNSSNTMKAIANLGYRPTFNQKKILLEVHIFNFSGNLYNKYLSIEFTKFIRKEKKFKDVNQLRKQIQSDLKIAKKS
;
A
#
# COMPACT_ATOMS: atom_id res chain seq x y z
N PHE A 1 -9.11 8.70 -7.44
CA PHE A 1 -9.74 7.87 -8.48
C PHE A 1 -9.63 6.40 -8.10
N GLU A 2 -10.74 5.65 -8.20
CA GLU A 2 -10.82 4.23 -7.97
C GLU A 2 -11.59 3.52 -9.10
N PRO A 3 -10.99 2.51 -9.74
CA PRO A 3 -9.57 2.12 -9.63
C PRO A 3 -8.63 3.25 -10.10
N MET A 4 -7.34 3.13 -9.80
CA MET A 4 -6.38 4.09 -10.36
C MET A 4 -6.38 4.00 -11.89
N PRO A 5 -6.19 5.11 -12.64
CA PRO A 5 -6.22 5.11 -14.11
C PRO A 5 -5.32 4.01 -14.73
N LYS A 6 -4.13 3.79 -14.20
CA LYS A 6 -3.24 2.71 -14.67
C LYS A 6 -3.87 1.31 -14.56
N MET A 7 -4.59 1.05 -13.46
CA MET A 7 -5.26 -0.24 -13.24
C MET A 7 -6.52 -0.38 -14.12
N PHE A 8 -7.18 0.73 -14.42
CA PHE A 8 -8.34 0.74 -15.33
C PHE A 8 -7.95 0.40 -16.77
N PHE A 9 -6.88 1.01 -17.28
CA PHE A 9 -6.44 0.78 -18.66
C PHE A 9 -5.66 -0.52 -18.84
N ASN A 10 -5.05 -1.05 -17.79
CA ASN A 10 -4.32 -2.31 -17.84
C ASN A 10 -4.82 -3.24 -16.73
N LYS A 11 -5.69 -4.19 -17.08
CA LYS A 11 -6.27 -5.17 -16.14
C LYS A 11 -5.22 -6.11 -15.54
N ASN A 12 -4.08 -6.28 -16.20
CA ASN A 12 -2.96 -7.09 -15.70
C ASN A 12 -2.07 -6.32 -14.72
N PHE A 13 -2.30 -5.00 -14.57
CA PHE A 13 -1.54 -4.16 -13.66
C PHE A 13 -2.03 -4.34 -12.22
N LYS A 14 -1.45 -5.34 -11.55
CA LYS A 14 -1.75 -5.71 -10.16
C LYS A 14 -0.56 -5.36 -9.26
N ASN A 15 -0.76 -5.48 -7.94
CA ASN A 15 0.31 -5.37 -6.94
C ASN A 15 1.15 -4.08 -7.03
N PHE A 16 0.47 -2.95 -7.09
CA PHE A 16 1.11 -1.65 -7.29
C PHE A 16 0.92 -0.67 -6.12
N ARG A 17 -0.06 -0.90 -5.27
CA ARG A 17 -0.42 0.06 -4.21
C ARG A 17 0.56 -0.01 -3.06
N ILE A 18 1.10 1.14 -2.64
CA ILE A 18 1.83 1.26 -1.37
C ILE A 18 0.84 1.27 -0.20
N LEU A 19 -0.34 1.86 -0.41
CA LEU A 19 -1.45 1.98 0.53
C LEU A 19 -2.75 1.62 -0.15
N ASN A 20 -3.68 1.01 0.57
CA ASN A 20 -5.06 0.91 0.13
C ASN A 20 -5.79 2.25 0.29
N ILE A 21 -7.02 2.34 -0.23
CA ILE A 21 -7.79 3.59 -0.20
C ILE A 21 -8.14 4.02 1.23
N ASN A 22 -8.43 3.08 2.12
CA ASN A 22 -8.80 3.38 3.50
C ASN A 22 -7.61 3.91 4.30
N GLN A 23 -6.43 3.28 4.18
CA GLN A 23 -5.19 3.78 4.75
C GLN A 23 -4.87 5.19 4.26
N LYS A 24 -5.02 5.43 2.95
CA LYS A 24 -4.79 6.75 2.36
C LYS A 24 -5.73 7.81 2.95
N LYS A 25 -7.02 7.49 3.12
CA LYS A 25 -8.00 8.38 3.73
C LYS A 25 -7.62 8.72 5.18
N ILE A 26 -7.29 7.72 5.98
CA ILE A 26 -6.88 7.90 7.38
C ILE A 26 -5.65 8.80 7.48
N ILE A 27 -4.62 8.54 6.67
CA ILE A 27 -3.38 9.33 6.68
C ILE A 27 -3.63 10.77 6.25
N LEU A 28 -4.41 11.00 5.20
CA LEU A 28 -4.73 12.35 4.73
C LEU A 28 -5.53 13.14 5.78
N ASN A 29 -6.48 12.50 6.45
CA ASN A 29 -7.22 13.13 7.54
C ASN A 29 -6.31 13.53 8.71
N HIS A 30 -5.38 12.66 9.13
CA HIS A 30 -4.38 13.00 10.16
C HIS A 30 -3.42 14.13 9.73
N LEU A 31 -3.27 14.36 8.42
CA LEU A 31 -2.48 15.47 7.87
C LEU A 31 -3.30 16.77 7.70
N GLY A 32 -4.52 16.83 8.22
CA GLY A 32 -5.37 18.02 8.18
C GLY A 32 -6.11 18.22 6.86
N VAL A 33 -6.32 17.16 6.07
CA VAL A 33 -7.16 17.24 4.87
C VAL A 33 -8.62 17.09 5.29
N ASP A 34 -9.42 18.12 5.09
CA ASP A 34 -10.83 18.19 5.50
C ASP A 34 -11.71 17.27 4.63
N PHE A 35 -11.52 17.24 3.32
CA PHE A 35 -12.37 16.50 2.39
C PHE A 35 -11.60 15.63 1.42
N ILE A 36 -12.05 14.40 1.22
CA ILE A 36 -11.47 13.46 0.26
C ILE A 36 -12.53 13.00 -0.72
N ILE A 37 -12.44 13.48 -1.95
CA ILE A 37 -13.37 13.11 -3.02
C ILE A 37 -12.85 11.86 -3.72
N THR A 38 -13.59 10.76 -3.60
CA THR A 38 -13.28 9.51 -4.31
C THR A 38 -14.20 9.38 -5.53
N LYS A 39 -13.63 9.52 -6.72
CA LYS A 39 -14.38 9.39 -7.99
C LYS A 39 -14.10 8.03 -8.63
N LYS A 40 -15.15 7.32 -9.05
CA LYS A 40 -15.03 6.11 -9.87
C LYS A 40 -14.39 6.48 -11.21
N PHE A 41 -13.28 5.82 -11.53
CA PHE A 41 -12.63 5.95 -12.83
C PHE A 41 -13.18 4.88 -13.77
N ASP A 42 -14.05 5.26 -14.65
CA ASP A 42 -14.75 4.40 -15.61
C ASP A 42 -14.57 4.89 -17.05
N LYS A 43 -15.14 4.18 -18.01
CA LYS A 43 -15.07 4.51 -19.45
C LYS A 43 -15.61 5.89 -19.74
N LYS A 44 -16.71 6.33 -19.05
CA LYS A 44 -17.30 7.65 -19.23
C LYS A 44 -16.36 8.75 -18.73
N PHE A 45 -15.82 8.58 -17.50
CA PHE A 45 -14.89 9.55 -16.93
C PHE A 45 -13.56 9.64 -17.70
N SER A 46 -13.06 8.52 -18.22
CA SER A 46 -11.81 8.48 -18.99
C SER A 46 -11.87 9.24 -20.32
N LYS A 47 -13.07 9.50 -20.85
CA LYS A 47 -13.30 10.25 -22.09
C LYS A 47 -13.49 11.75 -21.89
N ILE A 48 -13.50 12.24 -20.65
CA ILE A 48 -13.68 13.67 -20.36
C ILE A 48 -12.51 14.47 -20.95
N LYS A 49 -12.83 15.47 -21.79
CA LYS A 49 -11.86 16.39 -22.36
C LYS A 49 -11.24 17.28 -21.26
N SER A 50 -10.01 17.69 -21.47
CA SER A 50 -9.29 18.52 -20.50
C SER A 50 -9.96 19.87 -20.22
N ASP A 51 -10.59 20.50 -21.26
CA ASP A 51 -11.32 21.75 -21.07
C ASP A 51 -12.54 21.58 -20.17
N PHE A 52 -13.32 20.51 -20.39
CA PHE A 52 -14.44 20.18 -19.51
C PHE A 52 -13.98 19.92 -18.07
N PHE A 53 -12.86 19.21 -17.90
CA PHE A 53 -12.31 18.95 -16.57
C PHE A 53 -11.93 20.25 -15.85
N ILE A 54 -11.31 21.21 -16.56
CA ILE A 54 -10.94 22.51 -16.00
C ILE A 54 -12.19 23.33 -15.66
N LYS A 55 -13.02 23.58 -16.63
CA LYS A 55 -14.15 24.53 -16.50
C LYS A 55 -15.27 23.97 -15.62
N GLU A 56 -15.73 22.74 -15.89
CA GLU A 56 -16.89 22.19 -15.18
C GLU A 56 -16.52 21.52 -13.85
N ILE A 57 -15.38 20.83 -13.78
CA ILE A 57 -15.04 20.09 -12.55
C ILE A 57 -14.23 20.96 -11.61
N LEU A 58 -13.08 21.50 -12.02
CA LEU A 58 -12.21 22.25 -11.12
C LEU A 58 -12.82 23.62 -10.76
N SER A 59 -13.28 24.38 -11.74
CA SER A 59 -13.81 25.73 -11.51
C SER A 59 -15.25 25.69 -10.97
N LYS A 60 -16.24 25.22 -11.75
CA LYS A 60 -17.65 25.34 -11.37
C LYS A 60 -18.04 24.42 -10.20
N LYS A 61 -17.70 23.11 -10.26
CA LYS A 61 -18.14 22.14 -9.25
C LYS A 61 -17.31 22.19 -7.98
N LEU A 62 -15.98 22.23 -8.07
CA LEU A 62 -15.09 22.24 -6.93
C LEU A 62 -14.81 23.67 -6.43
N LYS A 63 -15.06 24.69 -7.24
CA LYS A 63 -14.75 26.10 -6.93
C LYS A 63 -13.32 26.25 -6.39
N ALA A 64 -12.37 25.53 -7.05
CA ALA A 64 -11.00 25.47 -6.59
C ALA A 64 -10.32 26.84 -6.71
N ARG A 65 -9.72 27.34 -5.62
CA ARG A 65 -8.94 28.58 -5.61
C ARG A 65 -7.45 28.31 -5.82
N PHE A 66 -6.94 27.22 -5.24
CA PHE A 66 -5.56 26.77 -5.40
C PHE A 66 -5.55 25.30 -5.84
N ILE A 67 -4.76 25.00 -6.86
CA ILE A 67 -4.66 23.64 -7.41
C ILE A 67 -3.18 23.20 -7.34
N PHE A 68 -2.90 22.21 -6.50
CA PHE A 68 -1.55 21.69 -6.30
C PHE A 68 -1.31 20.52 -7.26
N VAL A 69 -0.32 20.62 -8.12
CA VAL A 69 0.03 19.60 -9.10
C VAL A 69 1.52 19.41 -9.24
N SER A 70 1.94 18.19 -9.61
CA SER A 70 3.33 17.94 -9.98
C SER A 70 3.64 18.49 -11.38
N ASN A 71 4.90 18.80 -11.67
CA ASN A 71 5.34 19.38 -12.95
C ASN A 71 4.96 18.52 -14.17
N ASN A 72 4.86 17.21 -14.01
CA ASN A 72 4.51 16.26 -15.08
C ASN A 72 3.05 15.81 -15.02
N PHE A 73 2.18 16.54 -14.35
CA PHE A 73 0.76 16.20 -14.24
C PHE A 73 0.08 16.20 -15.61
N LYS A 74 -0.67 15.13 -15.89
CA LYS A 74 -1.43 14.94 -17.12
C LYS A 74 -2.86 14.52 -16.77
N PHE A 75 -3.84 15.06 -17.50
CA PHE A 75 -5.27 14.80 -17.28
C PHE A 75 -6.07 14.88 -18.59
N GLY A 76 -7.37 14.62 -18.50
CA GLY A 76 -8.26 14.63 -19.66
C GLY A 76 -8.12 13.38 -20.53
N ASN A 77 -8.96 13.31 -21.57
CA ASN A 77 -8.97 12.20 -22.50
C ASN A 77 -7.59 12.02 -23.15
N LYS A 78 -7.12 10.78 -23.25
CA LYS A 78 -5.79 10.45 -23.82
C LYS A 78 -4.64 11.31 -23.23
N ARG A 79 -4.81 11.88 -22.02
CA ARG A 79 -3.80 12.71 -21.33
C ARG A 79 -3.47 14.02 -22.07
N GLU A 80 -4.42 14.57 -22.83
CA GLU A 80 -4.24 15.80 -23.62
C GLU A 80 -3.97 17.05 -22.77
N GLY A 81 -4.49 17.08 -21.53
CA GLY A 81 -4.26 18.16 -20.57
C GLY A 81 -2.91 18.03 -19.87
N ASN A 82 -2.29 19.17 -19.60
CA ASN A 82 -1.02 19.28 -18.87
C ASN A 82 -1.02 20.54 -17.97
N VAL A 83 0.05 20.75 -17.22
CA VAL A 83 0.20 21.88 -16.29
C VAL A 83 0.12 23.22 -17.00
N ASN A 84 0.71 23.36 -18.19
CA ASN A 84 0.66 24.62 -18.95
C ASN A 84 -0.79 24.95 -19.37
N LYS A 85 -1.60 23.94 -19.70
CA LYS A 85 -3.02 24.16 -19.99
C LYS A 85 -3.80 24.63 -18.76
N LEU A 86 -3.47 24.14 -17.56
CA LEU A 86 -4.04 24.66 -16.31
C LEU A 86 -3.63 26.11 -16.09
N ILE A 87 -2.34 26.46 -16.23
CA ILE A 87 -1.84 27.83 -16.04
C ILE A 87 -2.53 28.82 -17.01
N LYS A 88 -2.68 28.44 -18.27
CA LYS A 88 -3.38 29.28 -19.26
C LYS A 88 -4.83 29.63 -18.88
N ASN A 89 -5.47 28.80 -18.07
CA ASN A 89 -6.84 28.99 -17.62
C ASN A 89 -6.98 29.65 -16.24
N GLU A 90 -5.87 30.02 -15.57
CA GLU A 90 -5.89 30.61 -14.22
C GLU A 90 -6.80 31.84 -14.13
N LYS A 91 -6.60 32.80 -15.01
CA LYS A 91 -7.41 34.06 -15.04
C LYS A 91 -8.86 33.82 -15.36
N ILE A 92 -9.16 32.92 -16.34
CA ILE A 92 -10.53 32.67 -16.83
C ILE A 92 -11.35 31.89 -15.78
N CYS A 93 -10.70 31.00 -15.03
CA CYS A 93 -11.34 30.10 -14.09
C CYS A 93 -11.13 30.47 -12.61
N ASP A 94 -10.51 31.61 -12.34
CA ASP A 94 -10.27 32.21 -11.00
C ASP A 94 -9.62 31.23 -10.01
N TYR A 95 -8.52 30.58 -10.44
CA TYR A 95 -7.68 29.75 -9.58
C TYR A 95 -6.21 30.02 -9.80
N LYS A 96 -5.36 29.53 -8.89
CA LYS A 96 -3.89 29.55 -9.04
C LYS A 96 -3.31 28.15 -9.01
N ILE A 97 -2.32 27.88 -9.87
CA ILE A 97 -1.58 26.62 -9.92
C ILE A 97 -0.37 26.73 -9.01
N VAL A 98 -0.27 25.79 -8.08
CA VAL A 98 0.89 25.64 -7.21
C VAL A 98 1.65 24.37 -7.62
N LYS A 99 2.94 24.53 -7.89
CA LYS A 99 3.86 23.43 -8.24
C LYS A 99 4.87 23.22 -7.10
N PRO A 100 4.54 22.42 -6.07
CA PRO A 100 5.48 22.16 -4.99
C PRO A 100 6.77 21.55 -5.53
N GLN A 101 7.89 21.96 -4.98
CA GLN A 101 9.16 21.32 -5.27
C GLN A 101 9.15 19.88 -4.77
N PRO A 102 9.69 18.92 -5.55
CA PRO A 102 9.78 17.54 -5.10
C PRO A 102 10.57 17.43 -3.80
N PHE A 103 10.02 16.73 -2.83
CA PHE A 103 10.73 16.49 -1.57
C PHE A 103 11.93 15.56 -1.81
N LYS A 104 13.11 15.97 -1.36
CA LYS A 104 14.37 15.23 -1.53
C LYS A 104 14.92 14.82 -0.18
N LEU A 105 15.50 13.64 -0.12
CA LEU A 105 16.31 13.17 1.00
C LEU A 105 17.63 12.62 0.46
N SER A 106 18.76 13.17 0.94
CA SER A 106 20.10 12.84 0.42
C SER A 106 20.15 12.92 -1.11
N GLN A 107 19.74 14.07 -1.66
CA GLN A 107 19.69 14.41 -3.11
C GLN A 107 18.74 13.52 -3.96
N LYS A 108 18.09 12.50 -3.40
CA LYS A 108 17.14 11.67 -4.13
C LYS A 108 15.71 12.15 -3.90
N VAL A 109 14.96 12.32 -5.00
CA VAL A 109 13.53 12.63 -4.95
C VAL A 109 12.78 11.47 -4.31
N ILE A 110 11.99 11.77 -3.28
CA ILE A 110 11.07 10.80 -2.68
C ILE A 110 9.85 10.67 -3.60
N SER A 111 9.69 9.49 -4.19
CA SER A 111 8.59 9.18 -5.09
C SER A 111 7.99 7.82 -4.77
N SER A 112 6.74 7.60 -5.16
CA SER A 112 6.11 6.28 -5.04
C SER A 112 6.86 5.19 -5.79
N THR A 113 7.50 5.51 -6.92
CA THR A 113 8.34 4.57 -7.67
C THR A 113 9.56 4.15 -6.87
N TYR A 114 10.22 5.11 -6.22
CA TYR A 114 11.39 4.83 -5.39
C TYR A 114 11.00 3.99 -4.15
N ILE A 115 9.88 4.30 -3.49
CA ILE A 115 9.38 3.51 -2.37
C ILE A 115 9.10 2.06 -2.78
N ARG A 116 8.46 1.84 -3.94
CA ARG A 116 8.22 0.47 -4.44
C ARG A 116 9.52 -0.29 -4.66
N SER A 117 10.50 0.33 -5.30
CA SER A 117 11.79 -0.32 -5.54
C SER A 117 12.53 -0.69 -4.25
N LEU A 118 12.38 0.09 -3.18
CA LEU A 118 12.94 -0.23 -1.87
C LEU A 118 12.23 -1.41 -1.22
N LEU A 119 10.89 -1.49 -1.32
CA LEU A 119 10.11 -2.63 -0.83
C LEU A 119 10.47 -3.92 -1.57
N GLU A 120 10.55 -3.86 -2.90
CA GLU A 120 10.93 -4.99 -3.75
C GLU A 120 12.36 -5.51 -3.46
N LYS A 121 13.25 -4.63 -3.03
CA LYS A 121 14.63 -4.95 -2.60
C LYS A 121 14.74 -5.32 -1.10
N GLY A 122 13.65 -5.30 -0.35
CA GLY A 122 13.63 -5.59 1.08
C GLY A 122 14.27 -4.52 1.97
N ASN A 123 14.53 -3.32 1.44
CA ASN A 123 15.10 -2.21 2.22
C ASN A 123 14.02 -1.51 3.06
N LEU A 124 13.48 -2.25 4.01
CA LEU A 124 12.37 -1.80 4.84
C LEU A 124 12.75 -0.62 5.74
N LYS A 125 13.97 -0.62 6.31
CA LYS A 125 14.46 0.48 7.16
C LYS A 125 14.40 1.82 6.41
N ARG A 126 14.91 1.87 5.18
CA ARG A 126 14.87 3.09 4.37
C ARG A 126 13.46 3.42 3.91
N THR A 127 12.66 2.41 3.56
CA THR A 127 11.24 2.59 3.22
C THR A 127 10.49 3.30 4.34
N ASN A 128 10.58 2.79 5.56
CA ASN A 128 9.87 3.33 6.73
C ASN A 128 10.36 4.77 7.05
N LYS A 129 11.68 5.01 6.98
CA LYS A 129 12.23 6.36 7.13
C LYS A 129 11.66 7.35 6.10
N LEU A 130 11.58 6.96 4.83
CA LEU A 130 11.06 7.81 3.76
C LEU A 130 9.54 8.01 3.83
N LEU A 131 8.81 7.04 4.34
CA LEU A 131 7.37 7.15 4.57
C LEU A 131 7.02 7.95 5.83
N GLY A 132 7.98 8.17 6.75
CA GLY A 132 7.72 8.74 8.07
C GLY A 132 6.90 7.85 9.00
N ARG A 133 6.71 6.58 8.63
CA ARG A 133 5.96 5.55 9.38
C ARG A 133 6.32 4.16 8.90
N ASN A 134 5.93 3.14 9.67
CA ASN A 134 6.05 1.77 9.19
C ASN A 134 5.12 1.53 8.00
N TRP A 135 5.63 0.89 6.94
CA TRP A 135 4.80 0.42 5.86
C TRP A 135 3.87 -0.68 6.38
N SER A 136 2.61 -0.66 5.96
CA SER A 136 1.62 -1.60 6.45
C SER A 136 0.73 -2.15 5.34
N ILE A 137 0.30 -3.40 5.53
CA ILE A 137 -0.73 -4.07 4.72
C ILE A 137 -1.97 -4.25 5.59
N GLU A 138 -3.13 -3.95 5.04
CA GLU A 138 -4.40 -4.15 5.72
C GLU A 138 -5.29 -5.10 4.94
N GLY A 139 -5.99 -5.96 5.65
CA GLY A 139 -6.91 -6.90 5.03
C GLY A 139 -7.73 -7.71 6.02
N ILE A 140 -8.66 -8.47 5.48
CA ILE A 140 -9.50 -9.40 6.23
C ILE A 140 -8.77 -10.74 6.35
N VAL A 141 -8.78 -11.30 7.56
CA VAL A 141 -8.22 -12.63 7.82
C VAL A 141 -9.06 -13.70 7.14
N GLN A 142 -8.42 -14.49 6.30
CA GLN A 142 -9.03 -15.60 5.56
C GLN A 142 -8.65 -16.94 6.18
N LYS A 143 -9.50 -17.97 5.98
CA LYS A 143 -9.13 -19.34 6.28
C LYS A 143 -7.99 -19.80 5.39
N GLY A 144 -6.96 -20.42 5.99
CA GLY A 144 -5.84 -21.06 5.31
C GLY A 144 -5.83 -22.57 5.51
N ARG A 145 -4.77 -23.24 5.04
CA ARG A 145 -4.58 -24.70 5.22
C ARG A 145 -4.23 -25.10 6.66
N GLN A 146 -4.08 -24.14 7.57
CA GLN A 146 -3.78 -24.36 9.00
C GLN A 146 -2.51 -25.19 9.28
N GLN A 147 -1.56 -25.26 8.35
CA GLN A 147 -0.34 -26.07 8.51
C GLN A 147 0.52 -25.54 9.67
N GLY A 148 0.58 -24.21 9.87
CA GLY A 148 1.28 -23.61 11.00
C GLY A 148 0.75 -24.12 12.36
N LYS A 149 -0.58 -24.33 12.48
CA LYS A 149 -1.18 -24.89 13.70
C LYS A 149 -0.66 -26.28 14.02
N LYS A 150 -0.48 -27.15 13.01
CA LYS A 150 0.03 -28.53 13.18
C LYS A 150 1.45 -28.57 13.71
N ILE A 151 2.25 -27.54 13.44
CA ILE A 151 3.66 -27.45 13.89
C ILE A 151 3.85 -26.54 15.10
N GLY A 152 2.75 -26.07 15.75
CA GLY A 152 2.79 -25.26 16.96
C GLY A 152 2.86 -23.73 16.73
N PHE A 153 2.76 -23.26 15.48
CA PHE A 153 2.80 -21.84 15.12
C PHE A 153 1.57 -21.42 14.32
N PRO A 154 0.39 -21.29 14.97
CA PRO A 154 -0.84 -20.92 14.27
C PRO A 154 -0.67 -19.56 13.58
N THR A 155 -1.07 -19.48 12.31
CA THR A 155 -0.99 -18.26 11.50
C THR A 155 -2.37 -17.83 11.01
N CYS A 156 -2.58 -16.53 10.89
CA CYS A 156 -3.68 -15.96 10.12
C CYS A 156 -3.18 -15.55 8.72
N ASN A 157 -4.06 -15.71 7.72
CA ASN A 157 -3.75 -15.44 6.33
C ASN A 157 -4.42 -14.15 5.89
N ILE A 158 -3.67 -13.26 5.25
CA ILE A 158 -4.16 -11.99 4.73
C ILE A 158 -3.86 -11.93 3.24
N ASP A 159 -4.92 -11.68 2.45
CA ASP A 159 -4.78 -11.42 1.02
C ASP A 159 -4.24 -10.01 0.80
N ILE A 160 -3.08 -9.91 0.17
CA ILE A 160 -2.43 -8.63 -0.09
C ILE A 160 -3.03 -7.87 -1.28
N LYS A 161 -3.92 -8.51 -2.06
CA LYS A 161 -4.62 -7.92 -3.22
C LYS A 161 -3.69 -7.09 -4.11
N ASP A 162 -3.96 -5.76 -4.16
CA ASP A 162 -3.28 -4.82 -5.04
C ASP A 162 -2.01 -4.20 -4.42
N TYR A 163 -1.63 -4.58 -3.21
CA TYR A 163 -0.42 -4.03 -2.60
C TYR A 163 0.82 -4.42 -3.39
N VAL A 164 1.80 -3.51 -3.44
CA VAL A 164 3.13 -3.83 -3.95
C VAL A 164 3.70 -5.03 -3.20
N ILE A 165 4.31 -5.93 -3.96
CA ILE A 165 4.94 -7.12 -3.40
C ILE A 165 6.32 -6.70 -2.89
N ALA A 166 6.49 -6.62 -1.57
CA ALA A 166 7.81 -6.48 -0.98
C ALA A 166 8.63 -7.76 -1.20
N LEU A 167 9.95 -7.69 -0.95
CA LEU A 167 10.81 -8.86 -1.10
C LEU A 167 10.23 -10.05 -0.31
N PRO A 168 9.93 -11.19 -0.98
CA PRO A 168 9.42 -12.37 -0.29
C PRO A 168 10.36 -12.84 0.82
N GLY A 169 9.79 -13.16 1.99
CA GLY A 169 10.58 -13.56 3.16
C GLY A 169 9.85 -13.35 4.48
N VAL A 170 10.63 -13.44 5.55
CA VAL A 170 10.16 -13.36 6.92
C VAL A 170 10.43 -11.97 7.50
N TYR A 171 9.43 -11.43 8.19
CA TYR A 171 9.43 -10.08 8.75
C TYR A 171 8.99 -10.08 10.22
N ALA A 172 9.61 -9.24 11.03
CA ALA A 172 9.02 -8.81 12.27
C ALA A 172 7.94 -7.76 11.96
N VAL A 173 6.78 -7.90 12.57
CA VAL A 173 5.64 -7.03 12.32
C VAL A 173 4.89 -6.70 13.62
N LYS A 174 4.12 -5.62 13.58
CA LYS A 174 3.13 -5.28 14.60
C LYS A 174 1.74 -5.43 14.00
N VAL A 175 0.84 -6.04 14.76
CA VAL A 175 -0.55 -6.28 14.33
C VAL A 175 -1.50 -5.42 15.15
N LYS A 176 -2.38 -4.73 14.46
CA LYS A 176 -3.45 -3.92 15.08
C LYS A 176 -4.80 -4.35 14.54
N ARG A 177 -5.77 -4.53 15.39
CA ARG A 177 -7.17 -4.73 14.99
C ARG A 177 -7.81 -3.38 14.68
N LYS A 178 -8.75 -3.35 13.76
CA LYS A 178 -9.56 -2.16 13.51
C LYS A 178 -10.23 -1.71 14.79
N ASN A 179 -10.21 -0.41 15.08
CA ASN A 179 -10.79 0.22 16.27
C ASN A 179 -10.17 -0.24 17.60
N SER A 180 -8.92 -0.73 17.59
CA SER A 180 -8.19 -1.07 18.81
C SER A 180 -6.92 -0.23 18.90
N SER A 181 -6.63 0.32 20.08
CA SER A 181 -5.33 0.94 20.38
C SER A 181 -4.23 -0.10 20.59
N ASN A 182 -4.60 -1.32 20.98
CA ASN A 182 -3.67 -2.38 21.30
C ASN A 182 -2.92 -2.88 20.05
N THR A 183 -1.59 -2.88 20.18
CA THR A 183 -0.67 -3.38 19.14
C THR A 183 0.01 -4.65 19.65
N MET A 184 -0.08 -5.73 18.87
CA MET A 184 0.49 -7.03 19.20
C MET A 184 1.76 -7.27 18.37
N LYS A 185 2.83 -7.75 18.99
CA LYS A 185 4.02 -8.20 18.26
C LYS A 185 3.72 -9.51 17.53
N ALA A 186 4.30 -9.66 16.34
CA ALA A 186 4.08 -10.82 15.48
C ALA A 186 5.25 -11.05 14.53
N ILE A 187 5.26 -12.21 13.92
CA ILE A 187 6.13 -12.54 12.79
C ILE A 187 5.27 -12.85 11.57
N ALA A 188 5.70 -12.42 10.40
CA ALA A 188 4.97 -12.63 9.17
C ALA A 188 5.86 -13.25 8.08
N ASN A 189 5.31 -14.18 7.31
CA ASN A 189 5.89 -14.67 6.08
C ASN A 189 5.10 -14.09 4.90
N LEU A 190 5.79 -13.34 4.04
CA LEU A 190 5.28 -12.89 2.75
C LEU A 190 5.86 -13.79 1.67
N GLY A 191 5.03 -14.58 1.02
CA GLY A 191 5.52 -15.58 0.09
C GLY A 191 4.55 -15.99 -0.99
N TYR A 192 5.09 -16.68 -1.99
CA TYR A 192 4.31 -17.27 -3.08
C TYR A 192 3.79 -18.65 -2.69
N ARG A 193 2.48 -18.82 -2.81
CA ARG A 193 1.86 -20.11 -2.65
C ARG A 193 1.55 -20.72 -4.02
N PRO A 194 2.08 -21.88 -4.36
CA PRO A 194 1.65 -22.58 -5.56
C PRO A 194 0.16 -22.98 -5.44
N THR A 195 -0.62 -22.60 -6.42
CA THR A 195 -2.00 -23.05 -6.65
C THR A 195 -2.07 -23.68 -8.03
N PHE A 196 -3.10 -24.49 -8.30
CA PHE A 196 -3.22 -25.27 -9.55
C PHE A 196 -3.04 -24.43 -10.84
N ASN A 197 -3.38 -23.13 -10.81
CA ASN A 197 -3.31 -22.28 -12.01
C ASN A 197 -2.50 -20.99 -11.88
N GLN A 198 -2.07 -20.58 -10.68
CA GLN A 198 -1.32 -19.31 -10.47
C GLN A 198 -0.52 -19.32 -9.16
N LYS A 199 0.59 -18.60 -9.13
CA LYS A 199 1.30 -18.28 -7.87
C LYS A 199 0.53 -17.18 -7.13
N LYS A 200 -0.26 -17.54 -6.13
CA LYS A 200 -0.91 -16.57 -5.24
C LYS A 200 0.09 -16.08 -4.20
N ILE A 201 0.21 -14.76 -4.05
CA ILE A 201 1.00 -14.20 -2.96
C ILE A 201 0.15 -14.09 -1.71
N LEU A 202 0.70 -14.45 -0.57
CA LEU A 202 0.01 -14.52 0.70
C LEU A 202 0.88 -13.96 1.81
N LEU A 203 0.24 -13.27 2.76
CA LEU A 203 0.85 -12.83 4.01
C LEU A 203 0.32 -13.72 5.13
N GLU A 204 1.18 -14.57 5.69
CA GLU A 204 0.89 -15.44 6.83
C GLU A 204 1.48 -14.82 8.09
N VAL A 205 0.65 -14.56 9.11
CA VAL A 205 1.05 -13.83 10.32
C VAL A 205 0.82 -14.67 11.56
N HIS A 206 1.87 -14.91 12.34
CA HIS A 206 1.81 -15.54 13.65
C HIS A 206 1.95 -14.46 14.74
N ILE A 207 0.88 -14.26 15.52
CA ILE A 207 0.83 -13.26 16.59
C ILE A 207 1.30 -13.90 17.88
N PHE A 208 2.22 -13.24 18.58
CA PHE A 208 2.78 -13.78 19.83
C PHE A 208 1.77 -13.69 20.97
N ASN A 209 1.74 -14.74 21.79
CA ASN A 209 0.90 -14.80 22.99
C ASN A 209 -0.59 -14.46 22.72
N PHE A 210 -1.09 -14.83 21.54
CA PHE A 210 -2.47 -14.60 21.17
C PHE A 210 -3.24 -15.91 21.10
N SER A 211 -4.32 -15.98 21.88
CA SER A 211 -5.34 -17.01 21.79
C SER A 211 -6.65 -16.36 21.38
N GLY A 212 -7.33 -16.92 20.38
CA GLY A 212 -8.62 -16.41 19.93
C GLY A 212 -8.84 -16.55 18.42
N ASN A 213 -10.04 -16.18 17.99
CA ASN A 213 -10.47 -16.27 16.60
C ASN A 213 -10.36 -14.91 15.91
N LEU A 214 -9.56 -14.85 14.84
CA LEU A 214 -9.37 -13.66 14.00
C LEU A 214 -10.02 -13.79 12.61
N TYR A 215 -10.68 -14.89 12.29
CA TYR A 215 -11.32 -15.03 10.99
C TYR A 215 -12.35 -13.94 10.75
N ASN A 216 -12.38 -13.42 9.55
CA ASN A 216 -13.22 -12.31 9.10
C ASN A 216 -12.95 -10.98 9.84
N LYS A 217 -11.93 -10.90 10.70
CA LYS A 217 -11.52 -9.63 11.33
C LYS A 217 -10.59 -8.86 10.39
N TYR A 218 -10.70 -7.54 10.40
CA TYR A 218 -9.83 -6.64 9.64
C TYR A 218 -8.61 -6.30 10.48
N LEU A 219 -7.43 -6.59 9.95
CA LEU A 219 -6.14 -6.35 10.62
C LEU A 219 -5.30 -5.37 9.80
N SER A 220 -4.50 -4.58 10.51
CA SER A 220 -3.38 -3.80 9.97
C SER A 220 -2.08 -4.45 10.42
N ILE A 221 -1.21 -4.76 9.47
CA ILE A 221 0.07 -5.43 9.69
C ILE A 221 1.18 -4.45 9.33
N GLU A 222 1.84 -3.90 10.33
CA GLU A 222 2.94 -2.95 10.19
C GLU A 222 4.28 -3.68 10.13
N PHE A 223 5.05 -3.47 9.08
CA PHE A 223 6.34 -4.09 8.86
C PHE A 223 7.44 -3.30 9.56
N THR A 224 8.07 -3.88 10.58
CA THR A 224 9.12 -3.23 11.38
C THR A 224 10.51 -3.60 10.93
N LYS A 225 10.76 -4.88 10.60
CA LYS A 225 12.10 -5.37 10.22
C LYS A 225 12.02 -6.54 9.25
N PHE A 226 12.87 -6.54 8.23
CA PHE A 226 13.11 -7.71 7.39
C PHE A 226 14.08 -8.64 8.13
N ILE A 227 13.71 -9.91 8.31
CA ILE A 227 14.52 -10.90 9.03
C ILE A 227 15.38 -11.70 8.05
N ARG A 228 14.75 -12.33 7.04
CA ARG A 228 15.42 -13.15 6.03
C ARG A 228 14.55 -13.42 4.80
N LYS A 229 15.18 -13.85 3.71
CA LYS A 229 14.49 -14.39 2.54
C LYS A 229 13.83 -15.74 2.84
N GLU A 230 12.91 -16.18 1.99
CA GLU A 230 12.36 -17.54 2.05
C GLU A 230 13.47 -18.60 1.91
N LYS A 231 13.28 -19.72 2.61
CA LYS A 231 14.13 -20.90 2.53
C LYS A 231 13.28 -22.15 2.33
N LYS A 232 13.80 -23.11 1.60
CA LYS A 232 13.26 -24.49 1.57
C LYS A 232 13.92 -25.29 2.70
N PHE A 233 13.15 -26.17 3.31
CA PHE A 233 13.61 -27.04 4.40
C PHE A 233 13.43 -28.49 3.97
N LYS A 234 14.37 -29.36 4.35
CA LYS A 234 14.34 -30.78 4.04
C LYS A 234 13.24 -31.51 4.84
N ASP A 235 13.02 -31.07 6.09
CA ASP A 235 12.06 -31.68 7.01
C ASP A 235 11.42 -30.65 7.95
N VAL A 236 10.41 -31.08 8.70
CA VAL A 236 9.65 -30.25 9.64
C VAL A 236 10.48 -29.80 10.83
N ASN A 237 11.48 -30.58 11.26
CA ASN A 237 12.32 -30.24 12.42
C ASN A 237 13.23 -29.05 12.07
N GLN A 238 13.84 -29.05 10.89
CA GLN A 238 14.62 -27.91 10.41
C GLN A 238 13.75 -26.64 10.30
N LEU A 239 12.53 -26.77 9.78
CA LEU A 239 11.57 -25.67 9.72
C LEU A 239 11.26 -25.13 11.13
N ARG A 240 10.96 -25.99 12.09
CA ARG A 240 10.69 -25.60 13.49
C ARG A 240 11.87 -24.86 14.13
N LYS A 241 13.09 -25.39 13.99
CA LYS A 241 14.32 -24.74 14.51
C LYS A 241 14.51 -23.35 13.92
N GLN A 242 14.29 -23.20 12.60
CA GLN A 242 14.40 -21.90 11.95
C GLN A 242 13.31 -20.93 12.42
N ILE A 243 12.05 -21.37 12.53
CA ILE A 243 10.96 -20.53 13.06
C ILE A 243 11.30 -20.04 14.47
N GLN A 244 11.80 -20.90 15.35
CA GLN A 244 12.20 -20.51 16.70
C GLN A 244 13.31 -19.44 16.71
N SER A 245 14.29 -19.55 15.81
CA SER A 245 15.31 -18.52 15.61
C SER A 245 14.71 -17.19 15.15
N ASP A 246 13.83 -17.25 14.13
CA ASP A 246 13.15 -16.08 13.59
C ASP A 246 12.29 -15.37 14.65
N LEU A 247 11.60 -16.15 15.50
CA LEU A 247 10.81 -15.64 16.62
C LEU A 247 11.66 -14.87 17.64
N LYS A 248 12.85 -15.38 17.98
CA LYS A 248 13.77 -14.68 18.89
C LYS A 248 14.15 -13.30 18.34
N ILE A 249 14.40 -13.21 17.03
CA ILE A 249 14.72 -11.94 16.37
C ILE A 249 13.50 -11.00 16.35
N ALA A 250 12.32 -11.52 16.01
CA ALA A 250 11.10 -10.73 15.91
C ALA A 250 10.63 -10.18 17.27
N LYS A 251 10.81 -10.92 18.36
CA LYS A 251 10.44 -10.47 19.72
C LYS A 251 11.28 -9.27 20.18
N LYS A 252 12.54 -9.18 19.73
CA LYS A 252 13.47 -8.07 20.06
C LYS A 252 13.28 -6.82 19.20
N SER A 253 12.37 -6.88 18.17
CA SER A 253 12.23 -5.82 17.14
C SER A 253 11.04 -4.87 17.41
#